data_0a1b78183f04b0a1c6dbd2e111817f8c
#
_entry.id   0a1b78183f04b0a1c6dbd2e111817f8c
#
_cell.length_a   1.000
_cell.length_b   1.000
_cell.length_c   1.000
_cell.angle_alpha   90.00
_cell.angle_beta   90.00
_cell.angle_gamma   90.00
#
_symmetry.space_group_name_H-M   'P 1'
#
loop_
_entity.id
_entity.type
_entity.pdbx_description
1 polymer ?
#
loop_
_entity_poly.entity_id
_entity_poly.type
_entity_poly.pdbx_seq_one_letter_code
_entity_poly.pdbx_strand_id
1 'polypeptide(L)'
;AVSLSNARMVRRLEEQATTDGLTGLLNKRAMLDTAEEKLRAARRFGRRLSVLVADIDHFKRVNDTYGHDVGDVVIKELGAIHQRAKRNTDAVARFGGEEFVTICEETDAEGAMLLAERIRAELKRTTFHAGGETVSCTCSVGIATFPEAGETWDDLFKAADSALYVSKRNGRDQANIFELGRSSLTA
;
A
#
# COMPACT_ATOMS: atom_id res chain seq x y z
N ALA A 1 30.81 6.07 -26.69
CA ALA A 1 29.51 5.43 -27.04
C ALA A 1 29.20 4.21 -26.15
N VAL A 2 30.18 3.32 -25.89
CA VAL A 2 30.00 2.10 -25.07
C VAL A 2 29.67 2.44 -23.60
N SER A 3 30.28 3.49 -23.04
CA SER A 3 30.08 3.90 -21.62
C SER A 3 28.63 4.37 -21.33
N LEU A 4 28.02 5.15 -22.23
CA LEU A 4 26.65 5.65 -22.07
C LEU A 4 25.61 4.53 -22.25
N SER A 5 25.86 3.57 -23.14
CA SER A 5 25.01 2.40 -23.32
C SER A 5 25.01 1.49 -22.09
N ASN A 6 26.19 1.24 -21.51
CA ASN A 6 26.34 0.45 -20.29
C ASN A 6 25.67 1.12 -19.08
N ALA A 7 25.82 2.43 -18.92
CA ALA A 7 25.15 3.18 -17.85
C ALA A 7 23.64 3.13 -17.96
N ARG A 8 23.09 3.22 -19.19
CA ARG A 8 21.64 3.07 -19.44
C ARG A 8 21.15 1.65 -19.16
N MET A 9 21.94 0.64 -19.50
CA MET A 9 21.60 -0.76 -19.24
C MET A 9 21.59 -1.05 -17.73
N VAL A 10 22.61 -0.62 -17.00
CA VAL A 10 22.68 -0.76 -15.54
C VAL A 10 21.50 -0.09 -14.89
N ARG A 11 21.19 1.15 -15.26
CA ARG A 11 20.02 1.88 -14.72
C ARG A 11 18.69 1.16 -14.99
N ARG A 12 18.49 0.62 -16.18
CA ARG A 12 17.30 -0.19 -16.49
C ARG A 12 17.22 -1.45 -15.66
N LEU A 13 18.34 -2.14 -15.44
CA LEU A 13 18.39 -3.34 -14.58
C LEU A 13 18.08 -2.98 -13.12
N GLU A 14 18.60 -1.86 -12.63
CA GLU A 14 18.30 -1.35 -11.29
C GLU A 14 16.81 -0.97 -11.15
N GLU A 15 16.23 -0.27 -12.12
CA GLU A 15 14.82 0.09 -12.15
C GLU A 15 13.93 -1.17 -12.16
N GLN A 16 14.24 -2.17 -12.99
CA GLN A 16 13.53 -3.45 -13.03
C GLN A 16 13.70 -4.26 -11.74
N ALA A 17 14.83 -4.09 -11.04
CA ALA A 17 15.09 -4.77 -9.76
C ALA A 17 14.34 -4.12 -8.58
N THR A 18 13.93 -2.85 -8.67
CA THR A 18 13.38 -2.08 -7.56
C THR A 18 11.95 -1.63 -7.75
N THR A 19 11.41 -1.59 -8.98
CA THR A 19 10.07 -1.10 -9.27
C THR A 19 9.12 -2.19 -9.79
N ASP A 20 7.83 -1.99 -9.58
CA ASP A 20 6.76 -2.78 -10.19
C ASP A 20 6.47 -2.26 -11.60
N GLY A 21 6.51 -3.14 -12.59
CA GLY A 21 6.39 -2.78 -14.00
C GLY A 21 5.03 -2.22 -14.42
N LEU A 22 3.97 -2.47 -13.64
CA LEU A 22 2.62 -1.98 -13.95
C LEU A 22 2.37 -0.58 -13.39
N THR A 23 2.83 -0.32 -12.16
CA THR A 23 2.53 0.91 -11.40
C THR A 23 3.70 1.90 -11.33
N GLY A 24 4.93 1.43 -11.56
CA GLY A 24 6.15 2.23 -11.37
C GLY A 24 6.51 2.50 -9.91
N LEU A 25 5.72 1.99 -8.96
CA LEU A 25 6.02 2.05 -7.52
C LEU A 25 7.13 1.07 -7.16
N LEU A 26 7.62 1.14 -5.93
CA LEU A 26 8.52 0.10 -5.43
C LEU A 26 7.86 -1.28 -5.58
N ASN A 27 8.67 -2.27 -5.92
CA ASN A 27 8.23 -3.66 -5.83
C ASN A 27 8.39 -4.18 -4.38
N LYS A 28 7.87 -5.37 -4.10
CA LYS A 28 7.92 -5.99 -2.77
C LYS A 28 9.33 -6.06 -2.20
N ARG A 29 10.33 -6.44 -3.02
CA ARG A 29 11.73 -6.58 -2.59
C ARG A 29 12.29 -5.23 -2.14
N ALA A 30 12.18 -4.21 -2.98
CA ALA A 30 12.68 -2.87 -2.66
C ALA A 30 11.96 -2.26 -1.45
N MET A 31 10.67 -2.57 -1.26
CA MET A 31 9.95 -2.15 -0.07
C MET A 31 10.49 -2.80 1.21
N LEU A 32 10.85 -4.09 1.19
CA LEU A 32 11.42 -4.76 2.36
C LEU A 32 12.74 -4.12 2.78
N ASP A 33 13.63 -3.83 1.84
CA ASP A 33 14.90 -3.14 2.10
C ASP A 33 14.65 -1.74 2.68
N THR A 34 13.72 -0.99 2.08
CA THR A 34 13.32 0.35 2.54
C THR A 34 12.70 0.32 3.94
N ALA A 35 11.84 -0.67 4.22
CA ALA A 35 11.18 -0.85 5.50
C ALA A 35 12.19 -1.04 6.64
N GLU A 36 13.18 -1.92 6.44
CA GLU A 36 14.23 -2.17 7.42
C GLU A 36 15.07 -0.93 7.70
N GLU A 37 15.40 -0.16 6.65
CA GLU A 37 16.15 1.10 6.79
C GLU A 37 15.35 2.14 7.61
N LYS A 38 14.09 2.38 7.22
CA LYS A 38 13.22 3.36 7.88
C LYS A 38 12.90 2.97 9.32
N LEU A 39 12.65 1.70 9.58
CA LEU A 39 12.39 1.18 10.94
C LEU A 39 13.63 1.30 11.82
N ARG A 40 14.82 1.03 11.29
CA ARG A 40 16.09 1.23 12.00
C ARG A 40 16.29 2.70 12.38
N ALA A 41 15.97 3.63 11.47
CA ALA A 41 16.03 5.06 11.73
C ALA A 41 15.00 5.48 12.80
N ALA A 42 13.75 5.03 12.67
CA ALA A 42 12.68 5.30 13.64
C ALA A 42 13.09 4.85 15.06
N ARG A 43 13.62 3.63 15.18
CA ARG A 43 14.12 3.08 16.44
C ARG A 43 15.28 3.89 17.01
N ARG A 44 16.26 4.23 16.17
CA ARG A 44 17.44 4.99 16.61
C ARG A 44 17.10 6.39 17.16
N PHE A 45 16.13 7.05 16.55
CA PHE A 45 15.77 8.44 16.88
C PHE A 45 14.50 8.55 17.75
N GLY A 46 13.92 7.42 18.19
CA GLY A 46 12.69 7.41 18.98
C GLY A 46 11.49 8.03 18.25
N ARG A 47 11.42 7.87 16.92
CA ARG A 47 10.35 8.44 16.09
C ARG A 47 9.28 7.40 15.78
N ARG A 48 8.06 7.86 15.59
CA ARG A 48 6.97 7.00 15.13
C ARG A 48 7.11 6.66 13.65
N LEU A 49 6.58 5.51 13.28
CA LEU A 49 6.51 5.06 11.90
C LEU A 49 5.21 4.27 11.74
N SER A 50 4.43 4.57 10.72
CA SER A 50 3.20 3.84 10.44
C SER A 50 3.30 3.05 9.14
N VAL A 51 2.71 1.85 9.16
CA VAL A 51 2.57 0.96 8.02
C VAL A 51 1.09 0.86 7.66
N LEU A 52 0.76 1.11 6.40
CA LEU A 52 -0.56 0.92 5.83
C LEU A 52 -0.51 -0.24 4.84
N VAL A 53 -1.41 -1.20 4.96
CA VAL A 53 -1.66 -2.24 3.96
C VAL A 53 -3.03 -2.02 3.37
N ALA A 54 -3.09 -1.78 2.06
CA ALA A 54 -4.31 -1.50 1.32
C ALA A 54 -4.55 -2.58 0.25
N ASP A 55 -5.81 -2.94 0.04
CA ASP A 55 -6.21 -3.96 -0.91
C ASP A 55 -7.52 -3.53 -1.60
N ILE A 56 -7.61 -3.73 -2.92
CA ILE A 56 -8.78 -3.36 -3.72
C ILE A 56 -9.93 -4.32 -3.40
N ASP A 57 -11.05 -3.75 -2.98
CA ASP A 57 -12.22 -4.54 -2.63
C ASP A 57 -12.84 -5.23 -3.85
N HIS A 58 -13.10 -6.53 -3.71
CA HIS A 58 -13.71 -7.35 -4.76
C HIS A 58 -12.96 -7.34 -6.10
N PHE A 59 -11.65 -7.19 -6.10
CA PHE A 59 -10.84 -7.07 -7.31
C PHE A 59 -11.02 -8.25 -8.28
N LYS A 60 -11.13 -9.47 -7.76
CA LYS A 60 -11.44 -10.63 -8.60
C LYS A 60 -12.73 -10.43 -9.40
N ARG A 61 -13.79 -9.87 -8.78
CA ARG A 61 -15.04 -9.60 -9.50
C ARG A 61 -14.86 -8.55 -10.60
N VAL A 62 -14.00 -7.56 -10.40
CA VAL A 62 -13.65 -6.58 -11.46
C VAL A 62 -13.04 -7.31 -12.65
N ASN A 63 -12.05 -8.16 -12.43
CA ASN A 63 -11.41 -8.94 -13.49
C ASN A 63 -12.38 -9.91 -14.18
N ASP A 64 -13.19 -10.64 -13.40
CA ASP A 64 -14.14 -11.62 -13.93
C ASP A 64 -15.24 -10.96 -14.77
N THR A 65 -15.62 -9.73 -14.43
CA THR A 65 -16.72 -9.01 -15.11
C THR A 65 -16.24 -8.17 -16.30
N TYR A 66 -15.10 -7.46 -16.13
CA TYR A 66 -14.64 -6.44 -17.08
C TYR A 66 -13.32 -6.78 -17.78
N GLY A 67 -12.68 -7.89 -17.40
CA GLY A 67 -11.40 -8.34 -17.91
C GLY A 67 -10.18 -7.77 -17.17
N HIS A 68 -9.05 -8.43 -17.38
CA HIS A 68 -7.78 -8.08 -16.73
C HIS A 68 -7.27 -6.68 -17.12
N ASP A 69 -7.53 -6.22 -18.33
CA ASP A 69 -7.11 -4.89 -18.79
C ASP A 69 -7.74 -3.79 -17.94
N VAL A 70 -9.03 -3.94 -17.57
CA VAL A 70 -9.73 -3.00 -16.66
C VAL A 70 -9.16 -3.11 -15.25
N GLY A 71 -8.90 -4.32 -14.77
CA GLY A 71 -8.21 -4.54 -13.50
C GLY A 71 -6.86 -3.84 -13.43
N ASP A 72 -6.06 -3.92 -14.49
CA ASP A 72 -4.76 -3.25 -14.59
C ASP A 72 -4.90 -1.71 -14.53
N VAL A 73 -5.94 -1.16 -15.15
CA VAL A 73 -6.24 0.29 -15.05
C VAL A 73 -6.58 0.67 -13.60
N VAL A 74 -7.39 -0.13 -12.90
CA VAL A 74 -7.72 0.10 -11.48
C VAL A 74 -6.47 0.05 -10.59
N ILE A 75 -5.60 -0.94 -10.80
CA ILE A 75 -4.32 -1.06 -10.07
C ILE A 75 -3.43 0.16 -10.32
N LYS A 76 -3.26 0.58 -11.58
CA LYS A 76 -2.46 1.76 -11.94
C LYS A 76 -2.97 3.01 -11.25
N GLU A 77 -4.29 3.21 -11.26
CA GLU A 77 -4.90 4.40 -10.63
C GLU A 77 -4.74 4.40 -9.11
N LEU A 78 -4.97 3.26 -8.44
CA LEU A 78 -4.71 3.18 -7.00
C LEU A 78 -3.23 3.45 -6.68
N GLY A 79 -2.31 2.95 -7.49
CA GLY A 79 -0.88 3.27 -7.38
C GLY A 79 -0.61 4.77 -7.54
N ALA A 80 -1.23 5.41 -8.52
CA ALA A 80 -1.11 6.85 -8.74
C ALA A 80 -1.72 7.67 -7.59
N ILE A 81 -2.85 7.23 -7.01
CA ILE A 81 -3.46 7.84 -5.83
C ILE A 81 -2.50 7.78 -4.63
N HIS A 82 -1.91 6.61 -4.34
CA HIS A 82 -0.91 6.47 -3.29
C HIS A 82 0.27 7.42 -3.51
N GLN A 83 0.78 7.49 -4.73
CA GLN A 83 1.92 8.36 -5.07
C GLN A 83 1.62 9.85 -4.87
N ARG A 84 0.41 10.30 -5.21
CA ARG A 84 -0.02 11.70 -5.01
C ARG A 84 -0.30 12.02 -3.54
N ALA A 85 -0.81 11.03 -2.80
CA ALA A 85 -1.21 11.20 -1.41
C ALA A 85 -0.03 11.18 -0.42
N LYS A 86 1.05 10.46 -0.72
CA LYS A 86 2.20 10.33 0.16
C LYS A 86 3.06 11.58 0.22
N ARG A 87 3.85 11.73 1.28
CA ARG A 87 4.93 12.71 1.38
C ARG A 87 6.21 12.19 0.68
N ASN A 88 7.19 13.06 0.46
CA ASN A 88 8.47 12.66 -0.14
C ASN A 88 9.27 11.68 0.73
N THR A 89 9.11 11.76 2.05
CA THR A 89 9.72 10.85 3.02
C THR A 89 9.06 9.49 3.08
N ASP A 90 7.80 9.37 2.63
CA ASP A 90 7.06 8.13 2.65
C ASP A 90 7.45 7.22 1.48
N ALA A 91 7.33 5.93 1.68
CA ALA A 91 7.55 4.93 0.65
C ALA A 91 6.25 4.19 0.32
N VAL A 92 6.03 3.91 -0.96
CA VAL A 92 4.88 3.13 -1.45
C VAL A 92 5.34 2.04 -2.37
N ALA A 93 4.79 0.85 -2.20
CA ALA A 93 5.03 -0.30 -3.06
C ALA A 93 3.73 -1.00 -3.46
N ARG A 94 3.75 -1.63 -4.62
CA ARG A 94 2.84 -2.71 -4.93
C ARG A 94 3.43 -4.00 -4.37
N PHE A 95 2.74 -4.59 -3.39
CA PHE A 95 3.26 -5.70 -2.61
C PHE A 95 2.76 -7.07 -3.11
N GLY A 96 1.60 -7.09 -3.74
CA GLY A 96 0.97 -8.25 -4.36
C GLY A 96 0.14 -7.86 -5.56
N GLY A 97 -0.74 -8.72 -6.03
CA GLY A 97 -1.60 -8.49 -7.20
C GLY A 97 -2.40 -7.18 -7.12
N GLU A 98 -3.18 -7.03 -6.07
CA GLU A 98 -4.01 -5.84 -5.78
C GLU A 98 -3.67 -5.18 -4.44
N GLU A 99 -2.54 -5.58 -3.84
CA GLU A 99 -2.11 -5.14 -2.51
C GLU A 99 -1.02 -4.07 -2.59
N PHE A 100 -1.20 -3.00 -1.83
CA PHE A 100 -0.28 -1.89 -1.71
C PHE A 100 0.18 -1.70 -0.27
N VAL A 101 1.45 -1.38 -0.10
CA VAL A 101 2.02 -1.07 1.22
C VAL A 101 2.59 0.33 1.19
N THR A 102 2.23 1.13 2.21
CA THR A 102 2.79 2.47 2.42
C THR A 102 3.47 2.52 3.78
N ILE A 103 4.67 3.07 3.81
CA ILE A 103 5.40 3.36 5.05
C ILE A 103 5.47 4.88 5.21
N CYS A 104 4.96 5.37 6.33
CA CYS A 104 4.92 6.79 6.66
C CYS A 104 5.90 7.08 7.80
N GLU A 105 6.94 7.87 7.52
CA GLU A 105 7.88 8.31 8.54
C GLU A 105 7.26 9.39 9.43
N GLU A 106 7.69 9.43 10.70
CA GLU A 106 7.29 10.42 11.69
C GLU A 106 5.75 10.62 11.73
N THR A 107 5.02 9.52 11.58
CA THR A 107 3.56 9.51 11.46
C THR A 107 2.99 8.55 12.48
N ASP A 108 2.07 9.04 13.30
CA ASP A 108 1.30 8.26 14.26
C ASP A 108 0.05 7.62 13.62
N ALA A 109 -0.72 6.90 14.43
CA ALA A 109 -1.91 6.20 13.97
C ALA A 109 -2.98 7.16 13.41
N GLU A 110 -3.15 8.35 13.97
CA GLU A 110 -4.12 9.35 13.50
C GLU A 110 -3.70 9.92 12.16
N GLY A 111 -2.43 10.29 12.00
CA GLY A 111 -1.87 10.76 10.73
C GLY A 111 -1.94 9.71 9.63
N ALA A 112 -1.69 8.44 9.99
CA ALA A 112 -1.84 7.31 9.07
C ALA A 112 -3.30 7.08 8.67
N MET A 113 -4.24 7.22 9.60
CA MET A 113 -5.69 7.15 9.32
C MET A 113 -6.12 8.24 8.36
N LEU A 114 -5.67 9.48 8.53
CA LEU A 114 -5.98 10.57 7.61
C LEU A 114 -5.49 10.29 6.19
N LEU A 115 -4.30 9.71 6.05
CA LEU A 115 -3.79 9.28 4.74
C LEU A 115 -4.63 8.16 4.14
N ALA A 116 -4.96 7.13 4.93
CA ALA A 116 -5.79 6.01 4.50
C ALA A 116 -7.17 6.47 3.99
N GLU A 117 -7.83 7.36 4.75
CA GLU A 117 -9.13 7.90 4.36
C GLU A 117 -9.06 8.76 3.09
N ARG A 118 -7.99 9.53 2.90
CA ARG A 118 -7.77 10.29 1.67
C ARG A 118 -7.62 9.38 0.46
N ILE A 119 -6.81 8.31 0.57
CA ILE A 119 -6.62 7.32 -0.50
C ILE A 119 -7.95 6.65 -0.85
N ARG A 120 -8.68 6.15 0.16
CA ARG A 120 -9.98 5.50 -0.01
C ARG A 120 -11.00 6.41 -0.69
N ALA A 121 -11.13 7.64 -0.18
CA ALA A 121 -12.09 8.62 -0.71
C ALA A 121 -11.76 8.99 -2.16
N GLU A 122 -10.49 9.08 -2.54
CA GLU A 122 -10.09 9.38 -3.91
C GLU A 122 -10.40 8.21 -4.85
N LEU A 123 -10.07 6.97 -4.47
CA LEU A 123 -10.42 5.80 -5.27
C LEU A 123 -11.94 5.66 -5.45
N LYS A 124 -12.71 5.83 -4.38
CA LYS A 124 -14.18 5.74 -4.42
C LYS A 124 -14.83 6.76 -5.37
N ARG A 125 -14.21 7.94 -5.52
CA ARG A 125 -14.69 8.98 -6.45
C ARG A 125 -14.19 8.78 -7.88
N THR A 126 -13.19 7.93 -8.07
CA THR A 126 -12.65 7.66 -9.39
C THR A 126 -13.59 6.73 -10.15
N THR A 127 -13.91 7.11 -11.38
CA THR A 127 -14.73 6.30 -12.28
C THR A 127 -13.86 5.71 -13.37
N PHE A 128 -14.06 4.44 -13.62
CA PHE A 128 -13.41 3.70 -14.69
C PHE A 128 -14.43 3.40 -15.80
N HIS A 129 -14.01 3.35 -17.04
CA HIS A 129 -14.90 3.04 -18.16
C HIS A 129 -14.51 1.70 -18.79
N ALA A 130 -15.48 0.80 -18.90
CA ALA A 130 -15.31 -0.52 -19.47
C ALA A 130 -16.53 -0.93 -20.30
N GLY A 131 -16.32 -1.14 -21.61
CA GLY A 131 -17.40 -1.60 -22.49
C GLY A 131 -18.65 -0.72 -22.55
N GLY A 132 -18.50 0.59 -22.32
CA GLY A 132 -19.62 1.54 -22.26
C GLY A 132 -20.29 1.67 -20.88
N GLU A 133 -19.83 0.89 -19.89
CA GLU A 133 -20.28 0.97 -18.50
C GLU A 133 -19.32 1.78 -17.64
N THR A 134 -19.84 2.33 -16.56
CA THR A 134 -19.05 3.02 -15.53
C THR A 134 -18.84 2.10 -14.34
N VAL A 135 -17.58 1.87 -14.01
CA VAL A 135 -17.15 1.01 -12.90
C VAL A 135 -16.56 1.87 -11.80
N SER A 136 -16.91 1.61 -10.57
CA SER A 136 -16.29 2.20 -9.37
C SER A 136 -15.71 1.10 -8.50
N CYS A 137 -14.60 1.41 -7.82
CA CYS A 137 -13.93 0.50 -6.91
C CYS A 137 -13.71 1.18 -5.56
N THR A 138 -13.62 0.37 -4.51
CA THR A 138 -13.21 0.80 -3.18
C THR A 138 -11.98 0.01 -2.75
N CYS A 139 -11.31 0.45 -1.70
CA CYS A 139 -10.27 -0.32 -1.05
C CYS A 139 -10.47 -0.35 0.46
N SER A 140 -9.98 -1.42 1.06
CA SER A 140 -9.88 -1.57 2.51
C SER A 140 -8.43 -1.34 2.93
N VAL A 141 -8.22 -0.78 4.12
CA VAL A 141 -6.90 -0.46 4.64
C VAL A 141 -6.76 -0.96 6.08
N GLY A 142 -5.59 -1.52 6.39
CA GLY A 142 -5.15 -1.81 7.74
C GLY A 142 -3.93 -0.98 8.10
N ILE A 143 -3.85 -0.52 9.34
CA ILE A 143 -2.82 0.40 9.83
C ILE A 143 -2.17 -0.17 11.08
N ALA A 144 -0.84 -0.13 11.13
CA ALA A 144 -0.06 -0.44 12.33
C ALA A 144 1.02 0.62 12.54
N THR A 145 1.28 0.98 13.81
CA THR A 145 2.23 2.03 14.16
C THR A 145 3.32 1.50 15.09
N PHE A 146 4.58 1.79 14.76
CA PHE A 146 5.73 1.58 15.61
C PHE A 146 5.81 2.69 16.69
N PRO A 147 6.11 2.35 17.95
CA PRO A 147 6.43 1.01 18.46
C PRO A 147 5.20 0.22 18.96
N GLU A 148 4.00 0.80 18.99
CA GLU A 148 2.83 0.26 19.66
C GLU A 148 2.37 -1.09 19.10
N ALA A 149 2.48 -1.29 17.78
CA ALA A 149 2.06 -2.53 17.11
C ALA A 149 3.17 -3.57 16.95
N GLY A 150 4.40 -3.23 17.36
CA GLY A 150 5.55 -4.12 17.28
C GLY A 150 6.85 -3.39 16.96
N GLU A 151 7.97 -4.10 17.11
CA GLU A 151 9.31 -3.52 16.92
C GLU A 151 10.00 -3.97 15.63
N THR A 152 9.52 -5.03 14.99
CA THR A 152 10.08 -5.56 13.75
C THR A 152 9.16 -5.26 12.57
N TRP A 153 9.71 -5.30 11.36
CA TRP A 153 8.90 -5.21 10.15
C TRP A 153 7.80 -6.29 10.12
N ASP A 154 8.15 -7.50 10.48
CA ASP A 154 7.24 -8.65 10.50
C ASP A 154 6.06 -8.43 11.45
N ASP A 155 6.32 -7.88 12.64
CA ASP A 155 5.27 -7.53 13.60
C ASP A 155 4.33 -6.46 13.05
N LEU A 156 4.90 -5.36 12.53
CA LEU A 156 4.13 -4.25 11.98
C LEU A 156 3.30 -4.66 10.76
N PHE A 157 3.88 -5.46 9.86
CA PHE A 157 3.17 -5.93 8.69
C PHE A 157 2.01 -6.86 9.08
N LYS A 158 2.25 -7.82 9.97
CA LYS A 158 1.20 -8.72 10.48
C LYS A 158 0.10 -7.97 11.23
N ALA A 159 0.45 -6.95 12.00
CA ALA A 159 -0.51 -6.10 12.68
C ALA A 159 -1.38 -5.32 11.70
N ALA A 160 -0.77 -4.69 10.68
CA ALA A 160 -1.49 -3.98 9.63
C ALA A 160 -2.38 -4.92 8.79
N ASP A 161 -1.88 -6.11 8.44
CA ASP A 161 -2.66 -7.14 7.72
C ASP A 161 -3.86 -7.63 8.56
N SER A 162 -3.68 -7.82 9.86
CA SER A 162 -4.79 -8.15 10.78
C SER A 162 -5.85 -7.05 10.83
N ALA A 163 -5.45 -5.78 10.84
CA ALA A 163 -6.38 -4.64 10.79
C ALA A 163 -7.07 -4.54 9.42
N LEU A 164 -6.39 -4.85 8.32
CA LEU A 164 -6.98 -4.96 6.99
C LEU A 164 -8.04 -6.07 6.94
N TYR A 165 -7.76 -7.22 7.55
CA TYR A 165 -8.74 -8.30 7.64
C TYR A 165 -10.01 -7.86 8.38
N VAL A 166 -9.87 -7.07 9.47
CA VAL A 166 -11.02 -6.47 10.17
C VAL A 166 -11.79 -5.54 9.25
N SER A 167 -11.10 -4.68 8.48
CA SER A 167 -11.73 -3.79 7.49
C SER A 167 -12.56 -4.58 6.47
N LYS A 168 -12.00 -5.67 5.94
CA LYS A 168 -12.69 -6.53 4.97
C LYS A 168 -13.90 -7.25 5.57
N ARG A 169 -13.82 -7.70 6.82
CA ARG A 169 -14.92 -8.38 7.51
C ARG A 169 -16.06 -7.44 7.90
N ASN A 170 -15.77 -6.21 8.24
CA ASN A 170 -16.75 -5.22 8.69
C ASN A 170 -17.45 -4.47 7.54
N GLY A 171 -17.42 -5.03 6.34
CA GLY A 171 -18.16 -4.50 5.18
C GLY A 171 -17.31 -3.84 4.12
N ARG A 172 -15.97 -3.86 4.25
CA ARG A 172 -15.03 -3.24 3.30
C ARG A 172 -15.14 -1.71 3.26
N ASP A 173 -14.50 -1.07 2.28
CA ASP A 173 -14.51 0.39 2.09
C ASP A 173 -14.28 1.16 3.40
N GLN A 174 -13.27 0.77 4.15
CA GLN A 174 -12.92 1.36 5.44
C GLN A 174 -11.44 1.14 5.78
N ALA A 175 -10.93 1.93 6.73
CA ALA A 175 -9.62 1.75 7.32
C ALA A 175 -9.77 1.41 8.81
N ASN A 176 -8.91 0.53 9.32
CA ASN A 176 -8.83 0.19 10.74
C ASN A 176 -7.38 0.26 11.22
N ILE A 177 -7.21 0.72 12.45
CA ILE A 177 -5.92 0.70 13.16
C ILE A 177 -5.84 -0.60 13.95
N PHE A 178 -4.67 -1.25 13.93
CA PHE A 178 -4.40 -2.37 14.81
C PHE A 178 -4.34 -1.91 16.27
N GLU A 179 -5.15 -2.56 17.12
CA GLU A 179 -5.15 -2.32 18.56
C GLU A 179 -4.70 -3.60 19.29
N LEU A 180 -3.63 -3.47 20.10
CA LEU A 180 -3.24 -4.55 21.03
C LEU A 180 -4.38 -4.80 22.03
N GLY A 181 -5.02 -5.96 21.97
CA GLY A 181 -6.05 -6.36 22.94
C GLY A 181 -7.44 -6.59 22.37
N ARG A 182 -7.74 -6.29 21.11
CA ARG A 182 -8.96 -6.73 20.43
C ARG A 182 -8.78 -8.05 19.67
N SER A 183 -8.09 -9.01 20.29
CA SER A 183 -8.14 -10.40 19.84
C SER A 183 -9.51 -10.99 20.21
N SER A 184 -10.36 -11.18 19.21
CA SER A 184 -11.46 -12.16 19.16
C SER A 184 -12.06 -12.61 20.51
N LEU A 185 -12.92 -11.79 21.08
CA LEU A 185 -14.00 -12.27 21.95
C LEU A 185 -15.32 -12.15 21.18
N THR A 186 -15.53 -13.06 20.24
CA THR A 186 -16.87 -13.55 19.87
C THR A 186 -16.68 -14.89 19.16
N ALA A 187 -16.93 -15.94 19.96
CA ALA A 187 -17.22 -17.28 19.46
C ALA A 187 -18.56 -17.26 18.74
#